data_69e9df0ff0e7b9a0b6e4ab0b3e00d1b0
#
_entry.id   69e9df0ff0e7b9a0b6e4ab0b3e00d1b0
#
_cell.length_a   1.000
_cell.length_b   1.000
_cell.length_c   1.000
_cell.angle_alpha   90.00
_cell.angle_beta   90.00
_cell.angle_gamma   90.00
#
_symmetry.space_group_name_H-M   'P 1'
#
loop_
_entity.id
_entity.type
_entity.pdbx_description
1 polymer ?
#
loop_
_entity_poly.entity_id
_entity_poly.type
_entity_poly.pdbx_seq_one_letter_code
_entity_poly.pdbx_strand_id
1 'polypeptide(L)'
;MLRILAPTDFSTDGYNATLVAMQLAKALRAEVVFVHAMAKPPVPAASPESIFRSVYSEEMRKTQVRLLDEAQHLLDILDLRHAEVRYKTLVVPTPFADAMLQVIASENIDLVVIGSRGSSQLKQILIGSNTLELMRLSPVPLLVIPSYDVFDGFENITILLEQMKLPERAGIEMLDSIAQTYNAMLHFLILTKDGQQVQDVSELQEQHSSWQQVLKRPHTTNLLADSEAPTGMRAHIAATNSSLVVLMPEKLSIWEALFSKNLSEELAARAHMPLLILPHKV
;
A
#
# COMPACT_ATOMS: atom_id res chain seq x y z
N MET A 1 -13.92 -14.24 -2.81
CA MET A 1 -12.50 -14.53 -2.55
C MET A 1 -11.77 -13.23 -2.77
N LEU A 2 -11.00 -12.78 -1.79
CA LEU A 2 -10.23 -11.55 -1.89
C LEU A 2 -9.19 -11.63 -3.02
N ARG A 3 -8.93 -10.49 -3.67
CA ARG A 3 -7.94 -10.37 -4.75
C ARG A 3 -6.96 -9.25 -4.46
N ILE A 4 -5.68 -9.57 -4.51
CA ILE A 4 -4.56 -8.66 -4.28
C ILE A 4 -3.89 -8.36 -5.60
N LEU A 5 -3.84 -7.09 -5.99
CA LEU A 5 -3.03 -6.61 -7.12
C LEU A 5 -1.61 -6.36 -6.65
N ALA A 6 -0.64 -6.99 -7.30
CA ALA A 6 0.78 -6.85 -7.02
C ALA A 6 1.53 -6.35 -8.27
N PRO A 7 1.65 -5.03 -8.46
CA PRO A 7 2.45 -4.49 -9.56
C PRO A 7 3.93 -4.69 -9.31
N THR A 8 4.67 -5.09 -10.35
CA THR A 8 6.12 -5.22 -10.33
C THR A 8 6.75 -4.52 -11.54
N ASP A 9 7.87 -3.86 -11.33
CA ASP A 9 8.78 -3.36 -12.36
C ASP A 9 10.08 -4.17 -12.39
N PHE A 10 10.06 -5.31 -11.70
CA PHE A 10 11.21 -6.20 -11.54
C PHE A 10 12.41 -5.57 -10.80
N SER A 11 12.20 -4.47 -10.09
CA SER A 11 13.16 -3.90 -9.15
C SER A 11 13.14 -4.65 -7.82
N THR A 12 14.15 -4.41 -6.98
CA THR A 12 14.21 -5.00 -5.64
C THR A 12 12.99 -4.62 -4.80
N ASP A 13 12.55 -3.36 -4.86
CA ASP A 13 11.37 -2.89 -4.10
C ASP A 13 10.07 -3.50 -4.65
N GLY A 14 9.96 -3.63 -5.99
CA GLY A 14 8.86 -4.35 -6.64
C GLY A 14 8.82 -5.81 -6.21
N TYR A 15 9.96 -6.49 -6.22
CA TYR A 15 10.09 -7.87 -5.76
C TYR A 15 9.70 -8.04 -4.27
N ASN A 16 10.15 -7.15 -3.38
CA ASN A 16 9.74 -7.20 -1.97
C ASN A 16 8.22 -7.03 -1.80
N ALA A 17 7.61 -6.15 -2.57
CA ALA A 17 6.17 -5.97 -2.52
C ALA A 17 5.42 -7.21 -3.02
N THR A 18 5.88 -7.85 -4.09
CA THR A 18 5.28 -9.10 -4.60
C THR A 18 5.45 -10.25 -3.61
N LEU A 19 6.59 -10.31 -2.91
CA LEU A 19 6.83 -11.29 -1.83
C LEU A 19 5.81 -11.11 -0.69
N VAL A 20 5.63 -9.87 -0.20
CA VAL A 20 4.64 -9.57 0.84
C VAL A 20 3.22 -9.85 0.36
N ALA A 21 2.90 -9.52 -0.90
CA ALA A 21 1.60 -9.83 -1.48
C ALA A 21 1.27 -11.33 -1.46
N MET A 22 2.26 -12.19 -1.74
CA MET A 22 2.09 -13.65 -1.66
C MET A 22 1.89 -14.14 -0.22
N GLN A 23 2.66 -13.61 0.74
CA GLN A 23 2.51 -13.94 2.16
C GLN A 23 1.14 -13.50 2.69
N LEU A 24 0.69 -12.30 2.34
CA LEU A 24 -0.65 -11.80 2.66
C LEU A 24 -1.75 -12.65 2.01
N ALA A 25 -1.57 -13.03 0.75
CA ALA A 25 -2.54 -13.86 0.04
C ALA A 25 -2.72 -15.23 0.71
N LYS A 26 -1.62 -15.85 1.17
CA LYS A 26 -1.70 -17.07 1.98
C LYS A 26 -2.50 -16.84 3.26
N ALA A 27 -2.16 -15.79 4.01
CA ALA A 27 -2.77 -15.48 5.30
C ALA A 27 -4.26 -15.11 5.18
N LEU A 28 -4.63 -14.31 4.17
CA LEU A 28 -5.99 -13.84 3.90
C LEU A 28 -6.80 -14.81 3.02
N ARG A 29 -6.22 -15.90 2.52
CA ARG A 29 -6.81 -16.83 1.53
C ARG A 29 -7.28 -16.09 0.27
N ALA A 30 -6.44 -15.20 -0.22
CA ALA A 30 -6.67 -14.37 -1.40
C ALA A 30 -6.03 -14.95 -2.66
N GLU A 31 -6.41 -14.41 -3.83
CA GLU A 31 -5.74 -14.60 -5.11
C GLU A 31 -4.82 -13.43 -5.39
N VAL A 32 -3.61 -13.65 -5.96
CA VAL A 32 -2.69 -12.58 -6.36
C VAL A 32 -2.78 -12.36 -7.86
N VAL A 33 -2.92 -11.11 -8.27
CA VAL A 33 -2.83 -10.67 -9.66
C VAL A 33 -1.51 -9.90 -9.83
N PHE A 34 -0.49 -10.55 -10.36
CA PHE A 34 0.77 -9.90 -10.70
C PHE A 34 0.60 -9.09 -11.97
N VAL A 35 1.03 -7.85 -11.95
CA VAL A 35 0.89 -6.96 -13.10
C VAL A 35 2.19 -6.25 -13.41
N HIS A 36 2.56 -6.26 -14.68
CA HIS A 36 3.58 -5.37 -15.21
C HIS A 36 2.95 -4.41 -16.23
N ALA A 37 3.07 -3.11 -15.97
CA ALA A 37 2.68 -2.07 -16.92
C ALA A 37 3.84 -1.84 -17.89
N MET A 38 3.61 -2.07 -19.16
CA MET A 38 4.65 -2.00 -20.18
C MET A 38 4.52 -0.72 -21.01
N ALA A 39 5.48 0.18 -20.89
CA ALA A 39 5.56 1.32 -21.81
C ALA A 39 5.76 0.82 -23.27
N LYS A 40 5.24 1.59 -24.23
CA LYS A 40 5.47 1.28 -25.64
C LYS A 40 6.98 1.25 -25.92
N PRO A 41 7.49 0.20 -26.59
CA PRO A 41 8.92 0.13 -26.89
C PRO A 41 9.34 1.30 -27.80
N PRO A 42 10.56 1.83 -27.62
CA PRO A 42 11.08 2.88 -28.48
C PRO A 42 11.35 2.31 -29.87
N VAL A 43 10.44 2.55 -30.79
CA VAL A 43 10.60 2.22 -32.21
C VAL A 43 10.70 3.54 -32.97
N PRO A 44 11.66 3.68 -33.93
CA PRO A 44 11.76 4.89 -34.72
C PRO A 44 10.42 5.26 -35.37
N ALA A 45 10.06 6.54 -35.34
CA ALA A 45 8.76 7.02 -35.84
C ALA A 45 8.48 6.67 -37.32
N ALA A 46 9.53 6.42 -38.10
CA ALA A 46 9.46 6.02 -39.50
C ALA A 46 9.37 4.49 -39.73
N SER A 47 9.31 3.69 -38.65
CA SER A 47 9.24 2.24 -38.81
C SER A 47 7.87 1.78 -39.34
N PRO A 48 7.84 0.80 -40.25
CA PRO A 48 6.59 0.18 -40.67
C PRO A 48 5.80 -0.39 -39.47
N GLU A 49 4.48 -0.29 -39.50
CA GLU A 49 3.61 -0.76 -38.43
C GLU A 49 3.80 -2.26 -38.13
N SER A 50 4.13 -3.06 -39.16
CA SER A 50 4.44 -4.49 -38.98
C SER A 50 5.67 -4.74 -38.11
N ILE A 51 6.70 -3.92 -38.24
CA ILE A 51 7.91 -4.00 -37.39
C ILE A 51 7.55 -3.61 -35.95
N PHE A 52 6.80 -2.51 -35.79
CA PHE A 52 6.33 -2.10 -34.46
C PHE A 52 5.55 -3.22 -33.79
N ARG A 53 4.57 -3.80 -34.46
CA ARG A 53 3.74 -4.91 -33.94
C ARG A 53 4.59 -6.13 -33.57
N SER A 54 5.58 -6.51 -34.39
CA SER A 54 6.40 -7.69 -34.12
C SER A 54 7.33 -7.49 -32.92
N VAL A 55 7.98 -6.32 -32.80
CA VAL A 55 8.85 -5.97 -31.66
C VAL A 55 8.01 -5.91 -30.39
N TYR A 56 6.85 -5.27 -30.46
CA TYR A 56 5.97 -5.12 -29.33
C TYR A 56 5.42 -6.45 -28.80
N SER A 57 4.97 -7.32 -29.71
CA SER A 57 4.47 -8.64 -29.34
C SER A 57 5.57 -9.52 -28.72
N GLU A 58 6.79 -9.43 -29.22
CA GLU A 58 7.91 -10.18 -28.67
C GLU A 58 8.31 -9.67 -27.27
N GLU A 59 8.35 -8.35 -27.06
CA GLU A 59 8.62 -7.78 -25.73
C GLU A 59 7.50 -8.13 -24.73
N MET A 60 6.25 -8.08 -25.13
CA MET A 60 5.15 -8.55 -24.29
C MET A 60 5.31 -10.02 -23.89
N ARG A 61 5.66 -10.88 -24.86
CA ARG A 61 5.86 -12.30 -24.60
C ARG A 61 7.02 -12.54 -23.62
N LYS A 62 8.16 -11.87 -23.80
CA LYS A 62 9.31 -11.95 -22.87
C LYS A 62 8.94 -11.48 -21.47
N THR A 63 8.24 -10.37 -21.39
CA THR A 63 7.77 -9.79 -20.10
C THR A 63 6.79 -10.73 -19.41
N GLN A 64 5.87 -11.35 -20.17
CA GLN A 64 4.93 -12.34 -19.62
C GLN A 64 5.65 -13.57 -19.05
N VAL A 65 6.67 -14.08 -19.73
CA VAL A 65 7.49 -15.20 -19.23
C VAL A 65 8.23 -14.78 -17.96
N ARG A 66 8.88 -13.61 -17.95
CA ARG A 66 9.58 -13.10 -16.78
C ARG A 66 8.66 -12.93 -15.57
N LEU A 67 7.44 -12.44 -15.80
CA LEU A 67 6.45 -12.26 -14.73
C LEU A 67 5.96 -13.60 -14.17
N LEU A 68 5.83 -14.60 -15.02
CA LEU A 68 5.49 -15.96 -14.61
C LEU A 68 6.63 -16.59 -13.81
N ASP A 69 7.88 -16.44 -14.27
CA ASP A 69 9.07 -16.94 -13.58
C ASP A 69 9.22 -16.30 -12.19
N GLU A 70 8.98 -14.97 -12.06
CA GLU A 70 8.99 -14.28 -10.77
C GLU A 70 7.93 -14.86 -9.83
N ALA A 71 6.69 -15.05 -10.29
CA ALA A 71 5.61 -15.61 -9.49
C ALA A 71 5.93 -17.04 -9.03
N GLN A 72 6.53 -17.85 -9.89
CA GLN A 72 6.92 -19.22 -9.60
C GLN A 72 8.06 -19.27 -8.58
N HIS A 73 9.07 -18.42 -8.75
CA HIS A 73 10.18 -18.27 -7.82
C HIS A 73 9.71 -17.86 -6.41
N LEU A 74 8.72 -16.98 -6.31
CA LEU A 74 8.11 -16.59 -5.03
C LEU A 74 7.41 -17.76 -4.34
N LEU A 75 6.71 -18.63 -5.08
CA LEU A 75 6.14 -19.85 -4.52
C LEU A 75 7.22 -20.76 -3.94
N ASP A 76 8.32 -20.96 -4.67
CA ASP A 76 9.42 -21.82 -4.26
C ASP A 76 10.11 -21.29 -2.99
N ILE A 77 10.41 -19.98 -2.93
CA ILE A 77 11.05 -19.35 -1.75
C ILE A 77 10.16 -19.43 -0.52
N LEU A 78 8.84 -19.26 -0.69
CA LEU A 78 7.88 -19.29 0.42
C LEU A 78 7.41 -20.70 0.78
N ASP A 79 7.94 -21.73 0.10
CA ASP A 79 7.49 -23.13 0.21
C ASP A 79 5.96 -23.26 0.08
N LEU A 80 5.40 -22.55 -0.91
CA LEU A 80 3.97 -22.51 -1.17
C LEU A 80 3.61 -23.43 -2.34
N ARG A 81 2.54 -24.21 -2.17
CA ARG A 81 1.96 -24.98 -3.28
C ARG A 81 0.90 -24.11 -4.00
N HIS A 82 0.73 -24.33 -5.29
CA HIS A 82 -0.34 -23.69 -6.09
C HIS A 82 -1.75 -23.88 -5.49
N ALA A 83 -1.96 -24.91 -4.67
CA ALA A 83 -3.22 -25.13 -3.96
C ALA A 83 -3.42 -24.17 -2.77
N GLU A 84 -2.34 -23.58 -2.24
CA GLU A 84 -2.40 -22.67 -1.07
C GLU A 84 -2.61 -21.21 -1.48
N VAL A 85 -2.00 -20.79 -2.58
CA VAL A 85 -2.18 -19.42 -3.13
C VAL A 85 -2.42 -19.52 -4.64
N ARG A 86 -3.56 -18.97 -5.06
CA ARG A 86 -3.86 -18.80 -6.49
C ARG A 86 -3.23 -17.52 -6.98
N TYR A 87 -2.72 -17.54 -8.20
CA TYR A 87 -2.20 -16.34 -8.83
C TYR A 87 -2.48 -16.32 -10.33
N LYS A 88 -2.43 -15.13 -10.91
CA LYS A 88 -2.40 -14.91 -12.35
C LYS A 88 -1.42 -13.78 -12.68
N THR A 89 -0.96 -13.73 -13.91
CA THR A 89 0.01 -12.76 -14.40
C THR A 89 -0.55 -11.99 -15.59
N LEU A 90 -0.40 -10.67 -15.59
CA LEU A 90 -0.90 -9.77 -16.63
C LEU A 90 0.19 -8.78 -17.04
N VAL A 91 0.43 -8.67 -18.35
CA VAL A 91 1.21 -7.57 -18.93
C VAL A 91 0.24 -6.60 -19.59
N VAL A 92 0.22 -5.36 -19.13
CA VAL A 92 -0.75 -4.35 -19.58
C VAL A 92 0.00 -3.26 -20.36
N PRO A 93 -0.34 -3.07 -21.64
CA PRO A 93 0.38 -2.18 -22.55
C PRO A 93 -0.09 -0.71 -22.47
N THR A 94 -0.18 -0.17 -21.26
CA THR A 94 -0.61 1.21 -20.99
C THR A 94 0.30 1.84 -19.92
N PRO A 95 0.30 3.17 -19.74
CA PRO A 95 0.98 3.83 -18.63
C PRO A 95 0.58 3.23 -17.29
N PHE A 96 1.48 3.34 -16.30
CA PHE A 96 1.35 2.61 -15.03
C PHE A 96 0.01 2.87 -14.32
N ALA A 97 -0.37 4.13 -14.09
CA ALA A 97 -1.58 4.46 -13.35
C ALA A 97 -2.84 3.94 -14.08
N ASP A 98 -2.93 4.16 -15.40
CA ASP A 98 -4.05 3.68 -16.22
C ASP A 98 -4.13 2.14 -16.22
N ALA A 99 -2.99 1.46 -16.31
CA ALA A 99 -2.91 0.01 -16.22
C ALA A 99 -3.45 -0.51 -14.88
N MET A 100 -3.04 0.12 -13.76
CA MET A 100 -3.51 -0.28 -12.43
C MET A 100 -5.01 -0.06 -12.26
N LEU A 101 -5.52 1.11 -12.62
CA LEU A 101 -6.96 1.41 -12.54
C LEU A 101 -7.80 0.48 -13.41
N GLN A 102 -7.32 0.17 -14.62
CA GLN A 102 -7.97 -0.80 -15.51
C GLN A 102 -8.04 -2.18 -14.86
N VAL A 103 -6.93 -2.68 -14.30
CA VAL A 103 -6.89 -4.00 -13.69
C VAL A 103 -7.71 -4.04 -12.39
N ILE A 104 -7.66 -2.98 -11.57
CA ILE A 104 -8.49 -2.88 -10.36
C ILE A 104 -9.97 -3.09 -10.71
N ALA A 105 -10.45 -2.42 -11.75
CA ALA A 105 -11.85 -2.52 -12.18
C ALA A 105 -12.16 -3.88 -12.83
N SER A 106 -11.33 -4.35 -13.77
CA SER A 106 -11.62 -5.57 -14.55
C SER A 106 -11.47 -6.86 -13.75
N GLU A 107 -10.58 -6.88 -12.75
CA GLU A 107 -10.29 -8.05 -11.93
C GLU A 107 -10.99 -8.02 -10.58
N ASN A 108 -11.76 -6.97 -10.25
CA ASN A 108 -12.40 -6.76 -8.95
C ASN A 108 -11.38 -6.89 -7.80
N ILE A 109 -10.36 -6.06 -7.85
CA ILE A 109 -9.29 -6.03 -6.83
C ILE A 109 -9.79 -5.43 -5.54
N ASP A 110 -9.43 -6.05 -4.42
CA ASP A 110 -9.79 -5.60 -3.06
C ASP A 110 -8.64 -4.86 -2.36
N LEU A 111 -7.39 -5.14 -2.73
CA LEU A 111 -6.18 -4.55 -2.16
C LEU A 111 -5.10 -4.42 -3.22
N VAL A 112 -4.38 -3.32 -3.24
CA VAL A 112 -3.12 -3.19 -4.00
C VAL A 112 -1.95 -3.27 -3.04
N VAL A 113 -0.91 -4.05 -3.37
CA VAL A 113 0.35 -4.13 -2.62
C VAL A 113 1.47 -3.70 -3.54
N ILE A 114 2.13 -2.58 -3.22
CA ILE A 114 3.12 -1.95 -4.09
C ILE A 114 4.39 -1.57 -3.33
N GLY A 115 5.54 -1.62 -3.98
CA GLY A 115 6.80 -1.12 -3.43
C GLY A 115 6.79 0.40 -3.24
N SER A 116 7.48 0.88 -2.22
CA SER A 116 7.59 2.32 -1.97
C SER A 116 8.32 3.05 -3.11
N ARG A 117 9.28 2.39 -3.76
CA ARG A 117 10.06 2.92 -4.89
C ARG A 117 9.99 1.94 -6.05
N GLY A 118 10.36 2.38 -7.22
CA GLY A 118 10.55 1.56 -8.41
C GLY A 118 12.01 1.57 -8.86
N SER A 119 12.23 1.25 -10.12
CA SER A 119 13.57 1.17 -10.75
C SER A 119 14.33 2.51 -10.82
N SER A 120 13.73 3.64 -10.47
CA SER A 120 14.40 4.94 -10.43
C SER A 120 15.40 5.00 -9.26
N GLN A 121 16.71 5.04 -9.58
CA GLN A 121 17.82 4.98 -8.60
C GLN A 121 18.07 6.28 -7.81
N LEU A 122 17.12 7.19 -7.70
CA LEU A 122 17.29 8.43 -6.94
C LEU A 122 17.19 8.12 -5.44
N LYS A 123 18.35 7.95 -4.80
CA LYS A 123 18.50 7.61 -3.36
C LYS A 123 17.84 8.59 -2.37
N GLN A 124 17.38 9.75 -2.82
CA GLN A 124 16.78 10.80 -1.99
C GLN A 124 15.24 10.81 -2.02
N ILE A 125 14.61 9.98 -2.84
CA ILE A 125 13.15 9.93 -2.96
C ILE A 125 12.65 8.72 -2.16
N LEU A 126 11.87 8.98 -1.12
CA LEU A 126 11.32 7.93 -0.24
C LEU A 126 10.18 7.16 -0.89
N ILE A 127 9.36 7.84 -1.71
CA ILE A 127 8.26 7.22 -2.45
C ILE A 127 8.35 7.60 -3.92
N GLY A 128 8.27 6.60 -4.77
CA GLY A 128 8.30 6.78 -6.22
C GLY A 128 7.07 7.49 -6.78
N SER A 129 7.22 8.17 -7.93
CA SER A 129 6.13 8.90 -8.59
C SER A 129 4.91 8.01 -8.89
N ASN A 130 5.13 6.80 -9.36
CA ASN A 130 4.07 5.83 -9.66
C ASN A 130 3.28 5.44 -8.40
N THR A 131 3.99 5.22 -7.29
CA THR A 131 3.36 4.92 -6.00
C THR A 131 2.56 6.10 -5.49
N LEU A 132 3.13 7.33 -5.53
CA LEU A 132 2.42 8.57 -5.15
C LEU A 132 1.18 8.81 -6.02
N GLU A 133 1.27 8.56 -7.31
CA GLU A 133 0.14 8.70 -8.22
C GLU A 133 -0.97 7.70 -7.87
N LEU A 134 -0.63 6.44 -7.65
CA LEU A 134 -1.60 5.42 -7.29
C LEU A 134 -2.22 5.64 -5.91
N MET A 135 -1.46 6.19 -4.94
CA MET A 135 -1.99 6.60 -3.64
C MET A 135 -3.12 7.63 -3.73
N ARG A 136 -3.10 8.47 -4.77
CA ARG A 136 -4.13 9.50 -5.01
C ARG A 136 -5.32 8.98 -5.80
N LEU A 137 -5.12 7.99 -6.66
CA LEU A 137 -6.09 7.56 -7.65
C LEU A 137 -6.75 6.22 -7.32
N SER A 138 -6.17 5.42 -6.41
CA SER A 138 -6.69 4.08 -6.12
C SER A 138 -8.08 4.14 -5.47
N PRO A 139 -9.08 3.48 -6.06
CA PRO A 139 -10.40 3.36 -5.45
C PRO A 139 -10.47 2.25 -4.38
N VAL A 140 -9.38 1.51 -4.18
CA VAL A 140 -9.28 0.42 -3.21
C VAL A 140 -8.10 0.64 -2.28
N PRO A 141 -8.06 0.02 -1.10
CA PRO A 141 -6.93 0.09 -0.18
C PRO A 141 -5.60 -0.20 -0.88
N LEU A 142 -4.57 0.58 -0.51
CA LEU A 142 -3.22 0.49 -1.06
C LEU A 142 -2.22 0.25 0.06
N LEU A 143 -1.56 -0.90 0.06
CA LEU A 143 -0.48 -1.22 0.98
C LEU A 143 0.87 -0.93 0.32
N VAL A 144 1.57 0.06 0.84
CA VAL A 144 2.91 0.46 0.38
C VAL A 144 3.95 -0.24 1.22
N ILE A 145 4.79 -1.01 0.57
CA ILE A 145 5.85 -1.81 1.19
C ILE A 145 7.19 -1.12 0.97
N PRO A 146 7.88 -0.71 2.03
CA PRO A 146 9.26 -0.23 1.93
C PRO A 146 10.23 -1.38 1.62
N SER A 147 11.47 -1.03 1.28
CA SER A 147 12.53 -2.04 1.16
C SER A 147 12.90 -2.55 2.54
N TYR A 148 12.62 -3.82 2.83
CA TYR A 148 13.15 -4.50 4.00
C TYR A 148 13.44 -5.98 3.75
N ASP A 149 14.24 -6.55 4.65
CA ASP A 149 14.75 -7.90 4.44
C ASP A 149 13.74 -8.98 4.84
N VAL A 150 12.87 -8.72 5.82
CA VAL A 150 11.91 -9.71 6.36
C VAL A 150 10.57 -9.06 6.67
N PHE A 151 9.48 -9.72 6.27
CA PHE A 151 8.12 -9.38 6.65
C PHE A 151 7.58 -10.45 7.61
N ASP A 152 7.32 -10.05 8.86
CA ASP A 152 6.86 -10.94 9.94
C ASP A 152 5.38 -10.76 10.30
N GLY A 153 4.65 -9.94 9.52
CA GLY A 153 3.23 -9.65 9.77
C GLY A 153 2.99 -8.30 10.44
N PHE A 154 1.78 -8.12 10.96
CA PHE A 154 1.32 -6.84 11.51
C PHE A 154 0.78 -7.04 12.93
N GLU A 155 1.67 -7.02 13.94
CA GLU A 155 1.28 -7.21 15.35
C GLU A 155 0.69 -5.94 15.98
N ASN A 156 1.23 -4.77 15.63
CA ASN A 156 0.80 -3.48 16.14
C ASN A 156 0.50 -2.54 14.97
N ILE A 157 -0.72 -2.05 14.90
CA ILE A 157 -1.21 -1.21 13.81
C ILE A 157 -1.57 0.17 14.36
N THR A 158 -0.84 1.22 13.98
CA THR A 158 -1.21 2.59 14.28
C THR A 158 -2.14 3.14 13.20
N ILE A 159 -3.33 3.61 13.62
CA ILE A 159 -4.31 4.26 12.77
C ILE A 159 -4.26 5.76 13.03
N LEU A 160 -3.81 6.52 12.05
CA LEU A 160 -3.72 7.97 12.15
C LEU A 160 -5.00 8.60 11.66
N LEU A 161 -5.63 9.42 12.50
CA LEU A 161 -6.88 10.12 12.23
C LEU A 161 -6.67 11.63 12.35
N GLU A 162 -6.87 12.37 11.26
CA GLU A 162 -6.94 13.85 11.29
C GLU A 162 -8.34 14.34 11.67
N GLN A 163 -9.33 13.64 11.18
CA GLN A 163 -10.73 13.83 11.48
C GLN A 163 -11.33 12.44 11.68
N MET A 164 -12.27 12.33 12.60
CA MET A 164 -12.83 11.04 13.00
C MET A 164 -13.81 10.45 11.98
N LYS A 165 -13.73 10.85 10.70
CA LYS A 165 -14.59 10.26 9.68
C LYS A 165 -14.18 8.81 9.42
N LEU A 166 -15.19 7.96 9.28
CA LEU A 166 -14.98 6.58 8.86
C LEU A 166 -14.62 6.56 7.37
N PRO A 167 -13.62 5.75 6.97
CA PRO A 167 -13.35 5.51 5.55
C PRO A 167 -14.50 4.74 4.91
N GLU A 168 -14.39 4.49 3.62
CA GLU A 168 -15.32 3.60 2.96
C GLU A 168 -15.31 2.21 3.61
N ARG A 169 -16.48 1.56 3.58
CA ARG A 169 -16.69 0.24 4.18
C ARG A 169 -15.64 -0.78 3.73
N ALA A 170 -15.30 -0.79 2.45
CA ALA A 170 -14.28 -1.69 1.91
C ALA A 170 -12.90 -1.49 2.56
N GLY A 171 -12.51 -0.24 2.85
CA GLY A 171 -11.27 0.07 3.55
C GLY A 171 -11.25 -0.46 4.97
N ILE A 172 -12.36 -0.30 5.68
CA ILE A 172 -12.49 -0.82 7.06
C ILE A 172 -12.49 -2.35 7.07
N GLU A 173 -13.21 -2.99 6.17
CA GLU A 173 -13.26 -4.45 6.06
C GLU A 173 -11.88 -5.04 5.74
N MET A 174 -11.11 -4.37 4.89
CA MET A 174 -9.72 -4.78 4.61
C MET A 174 -8.81 -4.64 5.84
N LEU A 175 -8.89 -3.50 6.54
CA LEU A 175 -8.14 -3.28 7.77
C LEU A 175 -8.51 -4.31 8.84
N ASP A 176 -9.79 -4.59 9.04
CA ASP A 176 -10.25 -5.61 10.00
C ASP A 176 -9.77 -7.01 9.62
N SER A 177 -9.82 -7.35 8.34
CA SER A 177 -9.30 -8.63 7.82
C SER A 177 -7.81 -8.81 8.09
N ILE A 178 -7.01 -7.77 7.86
CA ILE A 178 -5.57 -7.76 8.19
C ILE A 178 -5.36 -7.89 9.70
N ALA A 179 -6.02 -7.05 10.48
CA ALA A 179 -5.89 -7.04 11.93
C ALA A 179 -6.32 -8.38 12.56
N GLN A 180 -7.35 -9.02 11.99
CA GLN A 180 -7.81 -10.36 12.40
C GLN A 180 -6.78 -11.43 12.12
N THR A 181 -6.25 -11.41 10.92
CA THR A 181 -5.32 -12.43 10.45
C THR A 181 -4.07 -12.46 11.30
N TYR A 182 -3.56 -11.30 11.70
CA TYR A 182 -2.34 -11.17 12.50
C TYR A 182 -2.61 -10.99 14.00
N ASN A 183 -3.87 -11.07 14.44
CA ASN A 183 -4.27 -10.79 15.83
C ASN A 183 -3.70 -9.46 16.35
N ALA A 184 -3.73 -8.43 15.51
CA ALA A 184 -3.09 -7.16 15.76
C ALA A 184 -3.74 -6.34 16.89
N MET A 185 -2.92 -5.65 17.68
CA MET A 185 -3.33 -4.56 18.55
C MET A 185 -3.48 -3.28 17.74
N LEU A 186 -4.59 -2.56 17.92
CA LEU A 186 -4.84 -1.30 17.24
C LEU A 186 -4.50 -0.11 18.13
N HIS A 187 -3.80 0.88 17.59
CA HIS A 187 -3.42 2.11 18.26
C HIS A 187 -3.95 3.30 17.48
N PHE A 188 -5.02 3.92 17.98
CA PHE A 188 -5.54 5.14 17.38
C PHE A 188 -4.72 6.34 17.84
N LEU A 189 -4.18 7.08 16.89
CA LEU A 189 -3.52 8.36 17.09
C LEU A 189 -4.34 9.45 16.40
N ILE A 190 -4.98 10.30 17.19
CA ILE A 190 -5.92 11.31 16.73
C ILE A 190 -5.20 12.66 16.77
N LEU A 191 -5.09 13.32 15.62
CA LEU A 191 -4.58 14.68 15.52
C LEU A 191 -5.68 15.67 15.91
N THR A 192 -5.34 16.57 16.82
CA THR A 192 -6.24 17.62 17.31
C THR A 192 -5.67 19.00 16.94
N LYS A 193 -6.55 19.93 16.54
CA LYS A 193 -6.13 21.31 16.27
C LYS A 193 -5.62 21.97 17.55
N ASP A 194 -4.57 22.80 17.42
CA ASP A 194 -4.05 23.54 18.55
C ASP A 194 -5.13 24.44 19.16
N GLY A 195 -5.27 24.39 20.50
CA GLY A 195 -6.27 25.16 21.24
C GLY A 195 -7.69 24.60 21.22
N GLN A 196 -7.91 23.39 20.70
CA GLN A 196 -9.20 22.71 20.81
C GLN A 196 -9.55 22.43 22.26
N GLN A 197 -10.76 22.87 22.69
CA GLN A 197 -11.20 22.69 24.08
C GLN A 197 -11.80 21.29 24.29
N VAL A 198 -11.85 20.88 25.58
CA VAL A 198 -12.35 19.55 26.03
C VAL A 198 -13.79 19.23 25.56
N GLN A 199 -14.60 20.23 25.17
CA GLN A 199 -15.93 20.05 24.61
C GLN A 199 -15.92 19.35 23.24
N ASP A 200 -14.86 19.55 22.46
CA ASP A 200 -14.69 18.86 21.17
C ASP A 200 -14.27 17.39 21.36
N VAL A 201 -13.83 17.01 22.56
CA VAL A 201 -13.45 15.63 22.91
C VAL A 201 -14.68 14.71 22.98
N SER A 202 -15.87 15.22 23.27
CA SER A 202 -17.12 14.44 23.27
C SER A 202 -17.51 14.01 21.83
N GLU A 203 -17.36 14.89 20.87
CA GLU A 203 -17.54 14.58 19.43
C GLU A 203 -16.52 13.54 18.96
N LEU A 204 -15.26 13.69 19.38
CA LEU A 204 -14.21 12.72 19.12
C LEU A 204 -14.52 11.35 19.75
N GLN A 205 -15.10 11.32 20.95
CA GLN A 205 -15.50 10.07 21.61
C GLN A 205 -16.69 9.37 20.91
N GLU A 206 -17.68 10.12 20.42
CA GLU A 206 -18.79 9.55 19.66
C GLU A 206 -18.34 8.94 18.34
N GLN A 207 -17.46 9.62 17.62
CA GLN A 207 -16.89 9.15 16.36
C GLN A 207 -15.95 7.97 16.59
N HIS A 208 -15.13 8.00 17.64
CA HIS A 208 -14.32 6.87 18.07
C HIS A 208 -15.19 5.63 18.42
N SER A 209 -16.36 5.83 18.99
CA SER A 209 -17.33 4.77 19.24
C SER A 209 -17.80 4.09 17.95
N SER A 210 -17.88 4.84 16.84
CA SER A 210 -18.22 4.29 15.52
C SER A 210 -17.12 3.35 14.99
N TRP A 211 -15.85 3.70 15.18
CA TRP A 211 -14.73 2.83 14.85
C TRP A 211 -14.71 1.57 15.73
N GLN A 212 -14.98 1.72 17.04
CA GLN A 212 -15.05 0.59 17.98
C GLN A 212 -16.18 -0.40 17.64
N GLN A 213 -17.31 0.11 17.14
CA GLN A 213 -18.42 -0.74 16.71
C GLN A 213 -18.08 -1.60 15.49
N VAL A 214 -17.24 -1.09 14.61
CA VAL A 214 -16.79 -1.77 13.39
C VAL A 214 -15.59 -2.67 13.68
N LEU A 215 -14.56 -2.13 14.32
CA LEU A 215 -13.34 -2.85 14.69
C LEU A 215 -13.44 -3.36 16.12
N LYS A 216 -14.14 -4.45 16.35
CA LYS A 216 -14.39 -5.07 17.69
C LYS A 216 -13.12 -5.72 18.26
N ARG A 217 -12.04 -4.93 18.41
CA ARG A 217 -10.71 -5.43 18.81
C ARG A 217 -10.13 -4.63 19.96
N PRO A 218 -9.17 -5.23 20.72
CA PRO A 218 -8.38 -4.47 21.67
C PRO A 218 -7.71 -3.28 20.99
N HIS A 219 -7.80 -2.10 21.58
CA HIS A 219 -7.22 -0.88 21.05
C HIS A 219 -6.85 0.10 22.15
N THR A 220 -5.94 1.00 21.81
CA THR A 220 -5.61 2.18 22.60
C THR A 220 -5.91 3.44 21.82
N THR A 221 -6.08 4.56 22.51
CA THR A 221 -6.35 5.86 21.86
C THR A 221 -5.50 6.92 22.50
N ASN A 222 -4.76 7.67 21.68
CA ASN A 222 -3.93 8.79 22.08
C ASN A 222 -4.30 10.03 21.25
N LEU A 223 -4.24 11.20 21.88
CA LEU A 223 -4.44 12.48 21.23
C LEU A 223 -3.07 13.15 21.02
N LEU A 224 -2.90 13.82 19.91
CA LEU A 224 -1.69 14.54 19.56
C LEU A 224 -2.05 15.89 18.94
N ALA A 225 -1.48 16.98 19.48
CA ALA A 225 -1.69 18.30 18.92
C ALA A 225 -1.00 18.45 17.53
N ASP A 226 -1.64 19.15 16.59
CA ASP A 226 -1.12 19.34 15.22
C ASP A 226 0.30 19.95 15.22
N SER A 227 0.59 20.89 16.11
CA SER A 227 1.92 21.48 16.26
C SER A 227 3.03 20.49 16.63
N GLU A 228 2.65 19.37 17.25
CA GLU A 228 3.56 18.31 17.68
C GLU A 228 3.54 17.11 16.70
N ALA A 229 2.69 17.16 15.66
CA ALA A 229 2.37 16.02 14.83
C ALA A 229 3.60 15.24 14.33
N PRO A 230 4.61 15.83 13.68
CA PRO A 230 5.72 15.04 13.15
C PRO A 230 6.53 14.31 14.22
N THR A 231 6.82 14.97 15.34
CA THR A 231 7.64 14.40 16.43
C THR A 231 6.83 13.43 17.28
N GLY A 232 5.59 13.81 17.62
CA GLY A 232 4.69 12.99 18.41
C GLY A 232 4.28 11.69 17.70
N MET A 233 4.04 11.74 16.40
CA MET A 233 3.77 10.54 15.60
C MET A 233 4.94 9.55 15.65
N ARG A 234 6.18 10.03 15.49
CA ARG A 234 7.37 9.18 15.59
C ARG A 234 7.51 8.55 16.95
N ALA A 235 7.33 9.36 18.00
CA ALA A 235 7.39 8.89 19.38
C ALA A 235 6.32 7.81 19.65
N HIS A 236 5.10 8.03 19.17
CA HIS A 236 3.99 7.08 19.29
C HIS A 236 4.29 5.77 18.56
N ILE A 237 4.69 5.83 17.28
CA ILE A 237 5.07 4.67 16.48
C ILE A 237 6.18 3.85 17.15
N ALA A 238 7.19 4.53 17.71
CA ALA A 238 8.28 3.87 18.41
C ALA A 238 7.80 3.24 19.74
N ALA A 239 6.95 3.94 20.50
CA ALA A 239 6.44 3.47 21.79
C ALA A 239 5.50 2.27 21.65
N THR A 240 4.72 2.23 20.58
CA THR A 240 3.80 1.12 20.29
C THR A 240 4.46 -0.02 19.52
N ASN A 241 5.71 0.12 19.12
CA ASN A 241 6.41 -0.81 18.22
C ASN A 241 5.55 -1.16 16.99
N SER A 242 4.97 -0.13 16.39
CA SER A 242 4.03 -0.32 15.25
C SER A 242 4.73 -0.99 14.08
N SER A 243 4.06 -1.98 13.48
CA SER A 243 4.50 -2.70 12.29
C SER A 243 3.72 -2.30 11.02
N LEU A 244 2.66 -1.51 11.17
CA LEU A 244 1.86 -0.94 10.09
C LEU A 244 1.31 0.42 10.53
N VAL A 245 1.34 1.41 9.64
CA VAL A 245 0.63 2.68 9.81
C VAL A 245 -0.50 2.77 8.80
N VAL A 246 -1.69 3.08 9.28
CA VAL A 246 -2.90 3.27 8.46
C VAL A 246 -3.20 4.74 8.33
N LEU A 247 -3.41 5.19 7.10
CA LEU A 247 -3.66 6.58 6.75
C LEU A 247 -4.94 6.71 5.94
N MET A 248 -5.68 7.79 6.19
CA MET A 248 -6.84 8.20 5.40
C MET A 248 -6.62 9.62 4.92
N PRO A 249 -6.02 9.81 3.77
CA PRO A 249 -5.66 11.15 3.32
C PRO A 249 -6.88 11.91 2.83
N GLU A 250 -7.44 12.79 3.65
CA GLU A 250 -8.41 13.81 3.20
C GLU A 250 -7.69 15.02 2.57
N LYS A 251 -6.44 15.27 2.94
CA LYS A 251 -5.64 16.41 2.44
C LYS A 251 -4.22 16.01 2.14
N LEU A 252 -3.65 16.63 1.12
CA LEU A 252 -2.24 16.54 0.77
C LEU A 252 -1.29 16.92 1.92
N SER A 253 -1.76 17.72 2.88
CA SER A 253 -0.93 18.30 3.96
C SER A 253 -0.31 17.28 4.91
N ILE A 254 -1.00 16.17 5.23
CA ILE A 254 -0.38 15.07 6.02
C ILE A 254 0.65 14.32 5.19
N TRP A 255 0.38 14.12 3.90
CA TRP A 255 1.37 13.56 2.98
C TRP A 255 2.62 14.41 2.93
N GLU A 256 2.45 15.74 2.81
CA GLU A 256 3.57 16.69 2.82
C GLU A 256 4.30 16.68 4.16
N ALA A 257 3.59 16.56 5.28
CA ALA A 257 4.19 16.44 6.60
C ALA A 257 4.90 15.10 6.81
N LEU A 258 4.30 13.99 6.40
CA LEU A 258 4.90 12.65 6.49
C LEU A 258 6.08 12.46 5.54
N PHE A 259 6.03 13.11 4.36
CA PHE A 259 7.05 13.01 3.32
C PHE A 259 7.83 14.30 3.10
N SER A 260 7.72 15.31 4.00
CA SER A 260 8.59 16.48 3.97
C SER A 260 10.06 16.08 4.18
N LYS A 261 10.99 16.81 3.55
CA LYS A 261 12.42 16.50 3.63
C LYS A 261 12.93 16.28 5.06
N ASN A 262 12.42 17.06 6.02
CA ASN A 262 12.87 16.98 7.42
C ASN A 262 12.31 15.74 8.16
N LEU A 263 11.10 15.30 7.82
CA LEU A 263 10.52 14.06 8.35
C LEU A 263 11.03 12.85 7.57
N SER A 264 11.26 13.02 6.25
CA SER A 264 11.71 11.96 5.37
C SER A 264 13.17 11.55 5.60
N GLU A 265 14.07 12.44 6.01
CA GLU A 265 15.46 12.07 6.32
C GLU A 265 15.55 11.26 7.63
N GLU A 266 14.72 11.53 8.61
CA GLU A 266 14.69 10.77 9.87
C GLU A 266 13.79 9.52 9.81
N LEU A 267 12.70 9.53 9.02
CA LEU A 267 11.95 8.32 8.69
C LEU A 267 12.73 7.44 7.70
N ALA A 268 13.57 8.02 6.83
CA ALA A 268 14.46 7.26 5.95
C ALA A 268 15.51 6.48 6.73
N ALA A 269 15.97 7.00 7.86
CA ALA A 269 16.84 6.25 8.79
C ALA A 269 16.11 5.08 9.48
N ARG A 270 14.75 5.08 9.47
CA ARG A 270 13.86 4.02 9.98
C ARG A 270 12.70 3.71 9.02
N ALA A 271 12.81 4.03 7.73
CA ALA A 271 11.76 3.89 6.72
C ALA A 271 11.51 2.43 6.30
N HIS A 272 11.40 1.55 7.29
CA HIS A 272 11.07 0.15 7.09
C HIS A 272 9.61 -0.15 7.46
N MET A 273 8.74 0.88 7.51
CA MET A 273 7.36 0.68 7.94
C MET A 273 6.38 0.69 6.78
N PRO A 274 5.58 -0.36 6.62
CA PRO A 274 4.47 -0.41 5.69
C PRO A 274 3.42 0.66 5.99
N LEU A 275 2.80 1.17 4.93
CA LEU A 275 1.71 2.14 5.00
C LEU A 275 0.48 1.56 4.31
N LEU A 276 -0.63 1.46 5.03
CA LEU A 276 -1.94 1.14 4.44
C LEU A 276 -2.73 2.43 4.23
N ILE A 277 -2.99 2.73 2.99
CA ILE A 277 -3.77 3.89 2.59
C ILE A 277 -5.20 3.42 2.33
N LEU A 278 -6.14 3.97 3.07
CA LEU A 278 -7.55 3.69 2.86
C LEU A 278 -8.13 4.75 1.92
N PRO A 279 -8.87 4.35 0.87
CA PRO A 279 -9.45 5.30 -0.08
C PRO A 279 -10.51 6.16 0.61
N HIS A 280 -10.58 7.40 0.19
CA HIS A 280 -11.62 8.33 0.62
C HIS A 280 -12.46 8.74 -0.60
N LYS A 281 -13.79 8.80 -0.46
CA LYS A 281 -14.66 9.35 -1.51
C LYS A 281 -14.39 10.83 -1.70
N VAL A 282 -14.00 11.18 -2.91
CA VAL A 282 -14.02 12.58 -3.39
C VAL A 282 -15.46 13.03 -3.57
#